data_13cf70ae707284fe757e49eab9b13347
#
_entry.id   13cf70ae707284fe757e49eab9b13347
#
_cell.length_a   1.000
_cell.length_b   1.000
_cell.length_c   1.000
_cell.angle_alpha   90.00
_cell.angle_beta   90.00
_cell.angle_gamma   90.00
#
_symmetry.space_group_name_H-M   'P 1'
#
loop_
_entity.id
_entity.type
_entity.pdbx_description
1 polymer ?
#
loop_
_entity_poly.entity_id
_entity_poly.type
_entity_poly.pdbx_seq_one_letter_code
_entity_poly.pdbx_strand_id
1 'polypeptide(L)'
;MDKVRFVSSGTEAVMSAVRLARGYTGRDMLVKFEGCYHGHVDALMVSSGSGLATFGIASSPGIPQDTVATTLICPLDDLEAVEYLFSEHGDDIAAVVIEPLPANNGLLVQRPAFLQGLRRLCDQHGALLVFDEVISGFRFKEGSFGDLCGVTPDLTALGKVIGGGLPVGAYGARHEI
;
A
#
# COMPACT_ATOMS: atom_id res chain seq x y z
N MET A 1 14.12 5.95 3.77
CA MET A 1 14.02 6.31 2.33
C MET A 1 15.30 6.98 1.93
N ASP A 2 15.91 6.54 0.83
CA ASP A 2 17.21 7.08 0.37
C ASP A 2 17.03 8.07 -0.78
N LYS A 3 15.95 7.90 -1.54
CA LYS A 3 15.54 8.80 -2.62
C LYS A 3 14.08 9.20 -2.43
N VAL A 4 13.79 10.47 -2.69
CA VAL A 4 12.44 11.06 -2.56
C VAL A 4 12.13 11.87 -3.82
N ARG A 5 10.88 11.77 -4.28
CA ARG A 5 10.34 12.63 -5.33
C ARG A 5 9.08 13.32 -4.84
N PHE A 6 9.01 14.63 -5.05
CA PHE A 6 7.83 15.42 -4.74
C PHE A 6 6.81 15.36 -5.87
N VAL A 7 5.54 15.38 -5.48
CA VAL A 7 4.35 15.44 -6.32
C VAL A 7 3.33 16.38 -5.67
N SER A 8 2.16 16.57 -6.28
CA SER A 8 1.19 17.56 -5.80
C SER A 8 0.15 16.99 -4.84
N SER A 9 0.03 15.68 -4.72
CA SER A 9 -1.00 15.03 -3.87
C SER A 9 -0.58 13.65 -3.38
N GLY A 10 -1.27 13.16 -2.34
CA GLY A 10 -1.11 11.78 -1.87
C GLY A 10 -1.52 10.75 -2.93
N THR A 11 -2.55 11.05 -3.75
CA THR A 11 -2.94 10.18 -4.86
C THR A 11 -1.80 10.01 -5.87
N GLU A 12 -1.15 11.10 -6.27
CA GLU A 12 0.00 11.03 -7.18
C GLU A 12 1.19 10.29 -6.55
N ALA A 13 1.40 10.46 -5.23
CA ALA A 13 2.43 9.73 -4.50
C ALA A 13 2.20 8.23 -4.56
N VAL A 14 0.99 7.76 -4.22
CA VAL A 14 0.64 6.33 -4.26
C VAL A 14 0.65 5.80 -5.69
N MET A 15 0.07 6.52 -6.65
CA MET A 15 0.10 6.14 -8.07
C MET A 15 1.53 5.92 -8.57
N SER A 16 2.44 6.81 -8.19
CA SER A 16 3.84 6.73 -8.60
C SER A 16 4.57 5.59 -7.89
N ALA A 17 4.30 5.36 -6.59
CA ALA A 17 4.86 4.24 -5.83
C ALA A 17 4.44 2.89 -6.42
N VAL A 18 3.17 2.71 -6.75
CA VAL A 18 2.65 1.50 -7.38
C VAL A 18 3.30 1.27 -8.76
N ARG A 19 3.39 2.32 -9.58
CA ARG A 19 4.05 2.23 -10.89
C ARG A 19 5.52 1.84 -10.75
N LEU A 20 6.22 2.43 -9.78
CA LEU A 20 7.61 2.11 -9.50
C LEU A 20 7.76 0.66 -9.04
N ALA A 21 6.89 0.18 -8.15
CA ALA A 21 6.89 -1.20 -7.68
C ALA A 21 6.72 -2.20 -8.82
N ARG A 22 5.74 -1.97 -9.71
CA ARG A 22 5.54 -2.81 -10.90
C ARG A 22 6.74 -2.77 -11.84
N GLY A 23 7.30 -1.58 -12.08
CA GLY A 23 8.46 -1.43 -12.96
C GLY A 23 9.73 -2.10 -12.41
N TYR A 24 9.93 -2.05 -11.10
CA TYR A 24 11.08 -2.67 -10.45
C TYR A 24 10.98 -4.20 -10.40
N THR A 25 9.83 -4.73 -10.06
CA THR A 25 9.62 -6.19 -9.94
C THR A 25 9.36 -6.88 -11.27
N GLY A 26 8.90 -6.14 -12.29
CA GLY A 26 8.41 -6.70 -13.55
C GLY A 26 7.10 -7.46 -13.40
N ARG A 27 6.33 -7.22 -12.33
CA ARG A 27 5.09 -7.91 -11.97
C ARG A 27 3.92 -6.93 -11.96
N ASP A 28 2.69 -7.44 -12.09
CA ASP A 28 1.50 -6.60 -12.25
C ASP A 28 0.57 -6.57 -11.04
N MET A 29 0.53 -7.66 -10.24
CA MET A 29 -0.46 -7.78 -9.18
C MET A 29 -0.13 -6.92 -7.96
N LEU A 30 -1.19 -6.43 -7.33
CA LEU A 30 -1.13 -5.68 -6.08
C LEU A 30 -1.98 -6.39 -5.02
N VAL A 31 -1.55 -6.34 -3.79
CA VAL A 31 -2.38 -6.69 -2.62
C VAL A 31 -2.71 -5.41 -1.88
N LYS A 32 -3.99 -5.19 -1.58
CA LYS A 32 -4.46 -4.12 -0.68
C LYS A 32 -5.42 -4.68 0.37
N PHE A 33 -5.82 -3.85 1.32
CA PHE A 33 -6.66 -4.26 2.44
C PHE A 33 -8.00 -3.54 2.44
N GLU A 34 -9.04 -4.26 2.90
CA GLU A 34 -10.36 -3.70 3.12
C GLU A 34 -10.30 -2.48 4.04
N GLY A 35 -11.08 -1.46 3.74
CA GLY A 35 -11.13 -0.23 4.52
C GLY A 35 -9.94 0.71 4.34
N CYS A 36 -8.82 0.29 3.74
CA CYS A 36 -7.71 1.17 3.41
C CYS A 36 -8.05 2.04 2.19
N TYR A 37 -7.70 3.33 2.28
CA TYR A 37 -7.91 4.32 1.23
C TYR A 37 -6.58 4.87 0.71
N HIS A 38 -6.40 4.78 -0.60
CA HIS A 38 -5.14 5.12 -1.26
C HIS A 38 -5.31 6.22 -2.34
N GLY A 39 -6.15 7.20 -2.06
CA GLY A 39 -6.52 8.21 -3.04
C GLY A 39 -7.44 7.64 -4.13
N HIS A 40 -7.51 8.35 -5.27
CA HIS A 40 -8.35 7.93 -6.40
C HIS A 40 -7.55 7.29 -7.54
N VAL A 41 -6.60 6.44 -7.19
CA VAL A 41 -5.85 5.59 -8.14
C VAL A 41 -6.77 4.45 -8.56
N ASP A 42 -7.14 4.40 -9.83
CA ASP A 42 -8.13 3.44 -10.36
C ASP A 42 -7.83 1.99 -9.94
N ALA A 43 -6.59 1.54 -10.06
CA ALA A 43 -6.17 0.19 -9.68
C ALA A 43 -6.40 -0.13 -8.19
N LEU A 44 -6.51 0.87 -7.31
CA LEU A 44 -6.72 0.71 -5.87
C LEU A 44 -8.14 1.09 -5.43
N MET A 45 -8.99 1.55 -6.34
CA MET A 45 -10.40 1.80 -6.08
C MET A 45 -11.22 0.53 -6.27
N VAL A 46 -10.98 -0.42 -5.40
CA VAL A 46 -11.58 -1.76 -5.40
C VAL A 46 -12.17 -2.08 -4.04
N SER A 47 -13.23 -2.89 -4.04
CA SER A 47 -13.82 -3.51 -2.85
C SER A 47 -13.76 -5.02 -2.97
N SER A 48 -13.87 -5.72 -1.85
CA SER A 48 -13.95 -7.19 -1.84
C SER A 48 -15.23 -7.68 -2.54
N GLY A 49 -15.08 -8.79 -3.26
CA GLY A 49 -16.21 -9.62 -3.66
C GLY A 49 -16.72 -10.48 -2.50
N SER A 50 -17.51 -11.50 -2.80
CA SER A 50 -17.98 -12.47 -1.80
C SER A 50 -16.88 -13.51 -1.50
N GLY A 51 -16.01 -13.24 -0.54
CA GLY A 51 -14.93 -14.17 -0.14
C GLY A 51 -13.87 -13.51 0.73
N LEU A 52 -13.05 -14.32 1.41
CA LEU A 52 -12.06 -13.85 2.39
C LEU A 52 -10.83 -13.19 1.74
N ALA A 53 -10.45 -13.64 0.54
CA ALA A 53 -9.35 -13.05 -0.22
C ALA A 53 -9.65 -13.25 -1.71
N THR A 54 -9.90 -12.18 -2.47
CA THR A 54 -10.41 -12.27 -3.83
C THR A 54 -9.89 -11.15 -4.72
N PHE A 55 -10.04 -11.32 -6.03
CA PHE A 55 -9.87 -10.23 -6.98
C PHE A 55 -10.88 -9.10 -6.71
N GLY A 56 -10.40 -7.86 -6.80
CA GLY A 56 -11.22 -6.70 -6.52
C GLY A 56 -12.33 -6.47 -7.55
N ILE A 57 -13.43 -5.93 -7.07
CA ILE A 57 -14.51 -5.40 -7.90
C ILE A 57 -14.40 -3.88 -7.86
N ALA A 58 -14.51 -3.21 -9.02
CA ALA A 58 -14.48 -1.75 -9.07
C ALA A 58 -15.49 -1.14 -8.07
N SER A 59 -14.99 -0.30 -7.16
CA SER A 59 -15.80 0.29 -6.08
C SER A 59 -16.47 1.62 -6.49
N SER A 60 -16.17 2.11 -7.70
CA SER A 60 -16.71 3.39 -8.20
C SER A 60 -17.15 3.26 -9.66
N PRO A 61 -18.27 3.86 -10.05
CA PRO A 61 -18.65 4.00 -11.45
C PRO A 61 -17.54 4.71 -12.26
N GLY A 62 -17.31 4.24 -13.49
CA GLY A 62 -16.29 4.81 -14.38
C GLY A 62 -14.94 4.16 -14.34
N ILE A 63 -14.70 3.19 -13.42
CA ILE A 63 -13.48 2.40 -13.40
C ILE A 63 -13.72 1.11 -14.20
N PRO A 64 -12.96 0.87 -15.28
CA PRO A 64 -13.05 -0.38 -16.02
C PRO A 64 -12.64 -1.57 -15.16
N GLN A 65 -13.35 -2.71 -15.28
CA GLN A 65 -13.05 -3.91 -14.51
C GLN A 65 -11.63 -4.42 -14.78
N ASP A 66 -11.13 -4.31 -16.00
CA ASP A 66 -9.77 -4.72 -16.36
C ASP A 66 -8.69 -3.94 -15.61
N THR A 67 -8.97 -2.69 -15.20
CA THR A 67 -8.02 -1.86 -14.43
C THR A 67 -7.81 -2.40 -13.01
N VAL A 68 -8.83 -3.05 -12.45
CA VAL A 68 -8.80 -3.60 -11.09
C VAL A 68 -8.55 -5.12 -11.06
N ALA A 69 -8.52 -5.76 -12.22
CA ALA A 69 -8.37 -7.21 -12.34
C ALA A 69 -7.05 -7.76 -11.78
N THR A 70 -6.03 -6.91 -11.64
CA THR A 70 -4.72 -7.27 -11.05
C THR A 70 -4.60 -6.87 -9.59
N THR A 71 -5.68 -6.44 -8.93
CA THR A 71 -5.65 -6.05 -7.51
C THR A 71 -6.39 -7.06 -6.65
N LEU A 72 -5.66 -7.67 -5.75
CA LEU A 72 -6.15 -8.63 -4.76
C LEU A 72 -6.50 -7.87 -3.47
N ILE A 73 -7.59 -8.29 -2.81
CA ILE A 73 -8.04 -7.67 -1.55
C ILE A 73 -8.03 -8.70 -0.45
N CYS A 74 -7.48 -8.30 0.69
CA CYS A 74 -7.50 -9.07 1.95
C CYS A 74 -8.28 -8.33 3.03
N PRO A 75 -8.86 -9.05 3.99
CA PRO A 75 -9.25 -8.47 5.26
C PRO A 75 -8.03 -7.85 5.95
N LEU A 76 -8.28 -6.72 6.64
CA LEU A 76 -7.23 -6.06 7.41
C LEU A 76 -6.91 -6.90 8.67
N ASP A 77 -5.63 -6.96 9.04
CA ASP A 77 -5.12 -7.70 10.20
C ASP A 77 -5.29 -9.23 10.14
N ASP A 78 -5.51 -9.79 8.95
CA ASP A 78 -5.60 -11.22 8.66
C ASP A 78 -4.37 -11.69 7.87
N LEU A 79 -3.34 -12.18 8.59
CA LEU A 79 -2.10 -12.62 7.96
C LEU A 79 -2.28 -13.94 7.17
N GLU A 80 -3.18 -14.83 7.64
CA GLU A 80 -3.44 -16.11 6.97
C GLU A 80 -4.03 -15.89 5.56
N ALA A 81 -4.94 -14.92 5.44
CA ALA A 81 -5.47 -14.53 4.13
C ALA A 81 -4.38 -14.00 3.18
N VAL A 82 -3.41 -13.24 3.71
CA VAL A 82 -2.28 -12.76 2.92
C VAL A 82 -1.35 -13.91 2.52
N GLU A 83 -1.03 -14.82 3.46
CA GLU A 83 -0.23 -16.02 3.19
C GLU A 83 -0.86 -16.89 2.10
N TYR A 84 -2.18 -17.05 2.12
CA TYR A 84 -2.92 -17.74 1.07
C TYR A 84 -2.72 -17.07 -0.30
N LEU A 85 -2.86 -15.73 -0.39
CA LEU A 85 -2.64 -15.02 -1.65
C LEU A 85 -1.21 -15.18 -2.17
N PHE A 86 -0.22 -15.16 -1.29
CA PHE A 86 1.17 -15.39 -1.69
C PHE A 86 1.43 -16.82 -2.11
N SER A 87 0.71 -17.81 -1.56
CA SER A 87 0.83 -19.21 -2.01
C SER A 87 0.28 -19.41 -3.43
N GLU A 88 -0.76 -18.66 -3.80
CA GLU A 88 -1.41 -18.77 -5.12
C GLU A 88 -0.79 -17.86 -6.19
N HIS A 89 -0.30 -16.67 -5.80
CA HIS A 89 0.07 -15.61 -6.73
C HIS A 89 1.43 -14.96 -6.44
N GLY A 90 2.24 -15.55 -5.55
CA GLY A 90 3.46 -14.92 -5.03
C GLY A 90 4.44 -14.45 -6.11
N ASP A 91 4.51 -15.14 -7.23
CA ASP A 91 5.39 -14.79 -8.36
C ASP A 91 4.86 -13.62 -9.21
N ASP A 92 3.58 -13.29 -9.10
CA ASP A 92 2.93 -12.22 -9.86
C ASP A 92 2.70 -10.96 -9.03
N ILE A 93 2.80 -11.05 -7.68
CA ILE A 93 2.59 -9.91 -6.78
C ILE A 93 3.80 -8.98 -6.85
N ALA A 94 3.55 -7.75 -7.35
CA ALA A 94 4.52 -6.65 -7.38
C ALA A 94 4.68 -6.00 -6.00
N ALA A 95 3.55 -5.74 -5.33
CA ALA A 95 3.56 -5.03 -4.05
C ALA A 95 2.35 -5.33 -3.18
N VAL A 96 2.58 -5.23 -1.87
CA VAL A 96 1.55 -5.09 -0.84
C VAL A 96 1.45 -3.61 -0.47
N VAL A 97 0.26 -3.01 -0.63
CA VAL A 97 -0.01 -1.60 -0.32
C VAL A 97 -0.89 -1.52 0.91
N ILE A 98 -0.43 -0.85 1.95
CA ILE A 98 -1.15 -0.72 3.22
C ILE A 98 -0.99 0.66 3.85
N GLU A 99 -2.06 1.20 4.44
CA GLU A 99 -1.94 2.23 5.46
C GLU A 99 -1.50 1.55 6.77
N PRO A 100 -0.30 1.81 7.32
CA PRO A 100 0.12 1.16 8.57
C PRO A 100 -0.75 1.59 9.77
N LEU A 101 -1.48 2.69 9.60
CA LEU A 101 -2.49 3.18 10.52
C LEU A 101 -3.70 3.71 9.72
N PRO A 102 -4.62 2.83 9.27
CA PRO A 102 -5.83 3.26 8.58
C PRO A 102 -6.67 4.19 9.45
N ALA A 103 -7.08 5.33 8.89
CA ALA A 103 -7.82 6.33 9.64
C ALA A 103 -9.20 6.68 9.05
N ASN A 104 -9.46 6.31 7.79
CA ASN A 104 -10.73 6.63 7.13
C ASN A 104 -11.91 5.80 7.64
N ASN A 105 -11.65 4.65 8.24
CA ASN A 105 -12.64 3.74 8.79
C ASN A 105 -12.49 3.53 10.31
N GLY A 106 -11.86 4.47 11.03
CA GLY A 106 -11.88 4.48 12.48
C GLY A 106 -10.54 4.44 13.22
N LEU A 107 -9.44 4.86 12.65
CA LEU A 107 -8.11 4.89 13.28
C LEU A 107 -7.70 3.52 13.85
N LEU A 108 -7.52 2.56 12.96
CA LEU A 108 -7.26 1.18 13.31
C LEU A 108 -5.76 0.91 13.48
N VAL A 109 -5.32 0.79 14.73
CA VAL A 109 -3.92 0.45 15.03
C VAL A 109 -3.67 -1.01 14.67
N GLN A 110 -2.78 -1.24 13.71
CA GLN A 110 -2.42 -2.59 13.28
C GLN A 110 -1.52 -3.27 14.30
N ARG A 111 -1.69 -4.58 14.50
CA ARG A 111 -0.78 -5.37 15.33
C ARG A 111 0.63 -5.37 14.74
N PRO A 112 1.69 -5.11 15.52
CA PRO A 112 3.05 -5.17 15.00
C PRO A 112 3.39 -6.50 14.33
N ALA A 113 2.88 -7.62 14.87
CA ALA A 113 3.08 -8.95 14.30
C ALA A 113 2.50 -9.09 12.87
N PHE A 114 1.37 -8.42 12.58
CA PHE A 114 0.78 -8.39 11.25
C PHE A 114 1.69 -7.63 10.26
N LEU A 115 2.10 -6.41 10.59
CA LEU A 115 2.98 -5.61 9.73
C LEU A 115 4.34 -6.29 9.50
N GLN A 116 4.91 -6.91 10.55
CA GLN A 116 6.12 -7.72 10.43
C GLN A 116 5.90 -8.98 9.57
N GLY A 117 4.71 -9.58 9.65
CA GLY A 117 4.30 -10.68 8.77
C GLY A 117 4.29 -10.27 7.30
N LEU A 118 3.69 -9.11 6.98
CA LEU A 118 3.72 -8.56 5.62
C LEU A 118 5.14 -8.34 5.12
N ARG A 119 6.02 -7.80 5.98
CA ARG A 119 7.43 -7.60 5.61
C ARG A 119 8.10 -8.92 5.25
N ARG A 120 7.93 -9.95 6.11
CA ARG A 120 8.52 -11.29 5.84
C ARG A 120 8.00 -11.90 4.54
N LEU A 121 6.69 -11.83 4.28
CA LEU A 121 6.11 -12.36 3.04
C LEU A 121 6.64 -11.64 1.81
N CYS A 122 6.72 -10.32 1.85
CA CYS A 122 7.31 -9.54 0.76
C CYS A 122 8.77 -9.94 0.52
N ASP A 123 9.58 -10.09 1.57
CA ASP A 123 10.98 -10.51 1.46
C ASP A 123 11.12 -11.92 0.87
N GLN A 124 10.29 -12.87 1.29
CA GLN A 124 10.32 -14.25 0.82
C GLN A 124 9.97 -14.39 -0.66
N HIS A 125 9.04 -13.58 -1.16
CA HIS A 125 8.54 -13.66 -2.52
C HIS A 125 9.13 -12.61 -3.47
N GLY A 126 9.97 -11.70 -2.96
CA GLY A 126 10.53 -10.60 -3.76
C GLY A 126 9.51 -9.56 -4.19
N ALA A 127 8.39 -9.46 -3.49
CA ALA A 127 7.42 -8.38 -3.62
C ALA A 127 7.87 -7.16 -2.81
N LEU A 128 7.32 -5.97 -3.11
CA LEU A 128 7.64 -4.76 -2.36
C LEU A 128 6.54 -4.43 -1.33
N LEU A 129 6.96 -3.99 -0.14
CA LEU A 129 6.05 -3.45 0.87
C LEU A 129 5.97 -1.93 0.71
N VAL A 130 4.77 -1.44 0.42
CA VAL A 130 4.47 -0.01 0.27
C VAL A 130 3.64 0.46 1.46
N PHE A 131 4.19 1.38 2.24
CA PHE A 131 3.42 2.07 3.28
C PHE A 131 2.82 3.36 2.72
N ASP A 132 1.50 3.41 2.71
CA ASP A 132 0.78 4.65 2.50
C ASP A 132 0.72 5.42 3.83
N GLU A 133 1.66 6.32 4.00
CA GLU A 133 1.76 7.19 5.17
C GLU A 133 1.25 8.62 4.91
N VAL A 134 0.35 8.77 3.95
CA VAL A 134 -0.28 10.07 3.66
C VAL A 134 -1.00 10.64 4.88
N ILE A 135 -1.51 9.79 5.78
CA ILE A 135 -2.09 10.22 7.06
C ILE A 135 -1.07 10.14 8.20
N SER A 136 -0.36 9.03 8.33
CA SER A 136 0.47 8.72 9.51
C SER A 136 1.84 9.39 9.52
N GLY A 137 2.43 9.62 8.35
CA GLY A 137 3.78 10.20 8.23
C GLY A 137 3.89 11.56 8.88
N PHE A 138 4.92 11.76 9.71
CA PHE A 138 5.21 12.99 10.48
C PHE A 138 4.10 13.44 11.44
N ARG A 139 3.11 12.59 11.71
CA ARG A 139 1.98 12.99 12.57
C ARG A 139 2.19 12.60 14.03
N PHE A 140 2.85 11.50 14.31
CA PHE A 140 3.05 10.99 15.67
C PHE A 140 4.45 11.26 16.21
N LYS A 141 5.41 11.35 15.31
CA LYS A 141 6.80 11.70 15.59
C LYS A 141 7.43 12.25 14.32
N GLU A 142 8.64 12.75 14.42
CA GLU A 142 9.48 13.03 13.27
C GLU A 142 9.78 11.72 12.53
N GLY A 143 9.38 11.61 11.26
CA GLY A 143 9.60 10.47 10.40
C GLY A 143 8.37 9.59 10.16
N SER A 144 8.63 8.31 9.94
CA SER A 144 7.68 7.29 9.50
C SER A 144 6.96 6.60 10.67
N PHE A 145 5.74 6.16 10.46
CA PHE A 145 5.06 5.22 11.36
C PHE A 145 5.77 3.86 11.40
N GLY A 146 6.45 3.50 10.31
CA GLY A 146 7.30 2.32 10.25
C GLY A 146 8.33 2.25 11.39
N ASP A 147 8.90 3.40 11.78
CA ASP A 147 9.83 3.48 12.92
C ASP A 147 9.16 3.15 14.27
N LEU A 148 7.84 3.36 14.39
CA LEU A 148 7.09 3.05 15.61
C LEU A 148 6.71 1.57 15.70
N CYS A 149 6.45 0.92 14.56
CA CYS A 149 6.08 -0.50 14.52
C CYS A 149 7.27 -1.43 14.24
N GLY A 150 8.47 -0.89 14.06
CA GLY A 150 9.69 -1.66 13.79
C GLY A 150 9.70 -2.35 12.42
N VAL A 151 9.03 -1.75 11.43
CA VAL A 151 8.96 -2.26 10.05
C VAL A 151 9.45 -1.21 9.08
N THR A 152 10.42 -1.56 8.25
CA THR A 152 10.92 -0.70 7.18
C THR A 152 10.26 -1.11 5.86
N PRO A 153 9.40 -0.27 5.27
CA PRO A 153 8.85 -0.52 3.93
C PRO A 153 9.91 -0.30 2.85
N ASP A 154 9.67 -0.85 1.67
CA ASP A 154 10.49 -0.60 0.47
C ASP A 154 10.19 0.77 -0.14
N LEU A 155 8.90 1.15 -0.12
CA LEU A 155 8.40 2.43 -0.59
C LEU A 155 7.49 3.06 0.45
N THR A 156 7.50 4.39 0.50
CA THR A 156 6.59 5.17 1.35
C THR A 156 5.96 6.28 0.52
N ALA A 157 4.63 6.42 0.61
CA ALA A 157 3.89 7.56 0.09
C ALA A 157 3.54 8.52 1.22
N LEU A 158 3.71 9.81 1.00
CA LEU A 158 3.50 10.90 1.95
C LEU A 158 2.58 11.97 1.35
N GLY A 159 1.91 12.72 2.22
CA GLY A 159 1.04 13.82 1.83
C GLY A 159 0.53 14.60 3.04
N LYS A 160 -0.60 15.24 2.89
CA LYS A 160 -1.29 15.98 3.98
C LYS A 160 -0.34 16.87 4.80
N VAL A 161 0.09 16.41 5.98
CA VAL A 161 0.85 17.22 6.93
C VAL A 161 2.17 17.74 6.38
N ILE A 162 2.84 16.99 5.48
CA ILE A 162 4.11 17.44 4.89
C ILE A 162 3.97 18.70 4.05
N GLY A 163 2.77 18.97 3.55
CA GLY A 163 2.50 20.18 2.76
C GLY A 163 2.28 21.44 3.60
N GLY A 164 1.99 21.30 4.91
CA GLY A 164 1.72 22.47 5.77
C GLY A 164 0.58 23.36 5.29
N GLY A 165 -0.40 22.79 4.55
CA GLY A 165 -1.51 23.50 3.90
C GLY A 165 -1.32 23.71 2.41
N LEU A 166 -0.14 23.45 1.86
CA LEU A 166 0.13 23.49 0.41
C LEU A 166 -0.19 22.14 -0.26
N PRO A 167 -0.46 22.11 -1.59
CA PRO A 167 -0.70 20.91 -2.34
C PRO A 167 0.62 20.15 -2.58
N VAL A 168 1.06 19.37 -1.62
CA VAL A 168 2.31 18.61 -1.65
C VAL A 168 2.05 17.16 -1.27
N GLY A 169 2.59 16.26 -2.07
CA GLY A 169 2.79 14.85 -1.76
C GLY A 169 4.24 14.48 -2.04
N ALA A 170 4.64 13.32 -1.61
CA ALA A 170 5.95 12.75 -1.93
C ALA A 170 5.89 11.23 -1.89
N TYR A 171 6.76 10.59 -2.63
CA TYR A 171 7.04 9.18 -2.46
C TYR A 171 8.54 8.95 -2.47
N GLY A 172 8.96 7.93 -1.79
CA GLY A 172 10.37 7.60 -1.71
C GLY A 172 10.58 6.10 -1.55
N ALA A 173 11.80 5.69 -1.86
CA ALA A 173 12.19 4.29 -1.87
C ALA A 173 13.62 4.12 -1.32
N ARG A 174 14.05 2.87 -1.18
CA ARG A 174 15.44 2.50 -0.99
C ARG A 174 16.25 2.84 -2.26
N HIS A 175 17.58 2.92 -2.10
CA HIS A 175 18.47 3.37 -3.20
C HIS A 175 18.42 2.49 -4.45
N GLU A 176 18.26 1.19 -4.27
CA GLU A 176 18.23 0.19 -5.34
C GLU A 176 16.93 0.15 -6.13
N ILE A 177 15.84 0.73 -5.59
CA ILE A 177 14.54 0.89 -6.22
C ILE A 177 14.43 2.28 -6.84
#